data_bd79a3b5051be42c15d89858c90497d7
#
_entry.id   bd79a3b5051be42c15d89858c90497d7
#
_cell.length_a   1.000
_cell.length_b   1.000
_cell.length_c   1.000
_cell.angle_alpha   90.00
_cell.angle_beta   90.00
_cell.angle_gamma   90.00
#
_symmetry.space_group_name_H-M   'P 1'
#
loop_
_entity.id
_entity.type
_entity.pdbx_description
1 polymer ?
#
loop_
_entity_poly.entity_id
_entity_poly.type
_entity_poly.pdbx_seq_one_letter_code
_entity_poly.pdbx_strand_id
1 'polypeptide(L)' 'MKGTIKTLTEKGFGFISREGETKDLFFHAKDLVEVMFDDLKVGDEVMFDVVEDAKGPSAKNVTRA' A
#
# COMPACT_ATOMS: atom_id res chain seq x y z
N MET A 1 -8.88 -5.61 -3.44
CA MET A 1 -9.11 -4.94 -2.15
C MET A 1 -8.70 -3.47 -2.26
N LYS A 2 -9.38 -2.59 -1.59
CA LYS A 2 -9.20 -1.17 -1.75
C LYS A 2 -8.81 -0.53 -0.41
N GLY A 3 -7.95 0.47 -0.45
CA GLY A 3 -7.53 1.19 0.74
C GLY A 3 -7.01 2.57 0.39
N THR A 4 -6.52 3.25 1.41
CA THR A 4 -6.03 4.62 1.28
C THR A 4 -4.59 4.70 1.78
N ILE A 5 -3.74 5.40 1.05
CA ILE A 5 -2.36 5.62 1.46
C ILE A 5 -2.36 6.45 2.73
N LYS A 6 -1.77 5.91 3.79
CA LYS A 6 -1.68 6.59 5.07
C LYS A 6 -0.31 7.22 5.29
N THR A 7 0.74 6.52 4.90
CA THR A 7 2.11 6.97 5.11
C THR A 7 2.96 6.60 3.91
N LEU A 8 3.84 7.51 3.54
CA LEU A 8 4.86 7.27 2.51
C LEU A 8 6.19 7.70 3.10
N THR A 9 7.24 6.91 2.88
CA THR A 9 8.57 7.23 3.38
C THR A 9 9.54 7.43 2.24
N GLU A 10 10.63 8.11 2.53
CA GLU A 10 11.67 8.36 1.54
C GLU A 10 12.45 7.09 1.19
N LYS A 11 12.27 6.04 1.97
CA LYS A 11 12.99 4.77 1.76
C LYS A 11 12.33 3.88 0.71
N GLY A 12 11.20 4.32 0.15
CA GLY A 12 10.53 3.57 -0.90
C GLY A 12 9.51 2.57 -0.39
N PHE A 13 8.93 2.80 0.77
CA PHE A 13 7.85 1.97 1.28
C PHE A 13 6.80 2.85 1.94
N GLY A 14 5.64 2.27 2.20
CA GLY A 14 4.57 3.02 2.85
C GLY A 14 3.57 2.09 3.49
N PHE A 15 2.49 2.68 3.99
CA PHE A 15 1.42 1.96 4.66
C PHE A 15 0.08 2.35 4.07
N ILE A 16 -0.79 1.36 3.95
CA ILE A 16 -2.14 1.53 3.42
C ILE A 16 -3.12 1.25 4.54
N SER A 17 -4.05 2.17 4.75
CA SER A 17 -5.13 2.01 5.71
C SER A 17 -6.32 1.37 5.00
N ARG A 18 -6.94 0.39 5.63
CA ARG A 18 -8.14 -0.27 5.12
C ARG A 18 -9.33 0.06 6.00
N GLU A 19 -10.47 0.29 5.36
CA GLU A 19 -11.71 0.52 6.10
C GLU A 19 -12.07 -0.72 6.92
N GLY A 20 -12.40 -0.50 8.18
CA GLY A 20 -12.78 -1.60 9.07
C GLY A 20 -11.62 -2.34 9.71
N GLU A 21 -10.39 -1.98 9.37
CA GLU A 21 -9.21 -2.62 9.93
C GLU A 21 -8.43 -1.65 10.82
N THR A 22 -7.86 -2.18 11.89
CA THR A 22 -7.08 -1.36 12.82
C THR A 22 -5.59 -1.34 12.48
N LYS A 23 -5.14 -2.28 11.65
CA LYS A 23 -3.72 -2.38 11.29
C LYS A 23 -3.52 -1.95 9.84
N ASP A 24 -2.47 -1.19 9.63
CA ASP A 24 -2.10 -0.75 8.28
C ASP A 24 -1.37 -1.87 7.57
N LEU A 25 -1.48 -1.88 6.24
CA LEU A 25 -0.73 -2.81 5.41
C LEU A 25 0.56 -2.15 4.93
N PHE A 26 1.64 -2.89 5.06
CA PHE A 26 2.93 -2.47 4.51
C PHE A 26 2.98 -2.74 3.01
N PHE A 27 3.57 -1.84 2.25
CA PHE A 27 3.88 -2.10 0.85
C PHE A 27 5.21 -1.43 0.51
N HIS A 28 5.90 -2.01 -0.47
CA HIS A 28 7.16 -1.48 -0.97
C HIS A 28 6.95 -0.95 -2.39
N ALA A 29 7.83 -0.05 -2.83
CA ALA A 29 7.76 0.47 -4.20
C ALA A 29 7.77 -0.66 -5.23
N LYS A 30 8.39 -1.78 -4.93
CA LYS A 30 8.41 -2.96 -5.82
C LYS A 30 7.04 -3.63 -5.94
N ASP A 31 6.14 -3.34 -5.05
CA ASP A 31 4.79 -3.93 -5.06
C ASP A 31 3.83 -3.13 -5.92
N LEU A 32 4.26 -2.02 -6.47
CA LEU A 32 3.43 -1.17 -7.32
C LEU A 32 3.37 -1.73 -8.74
N VAL A 33 2.20 -1.63 -9.35
CA VAL A 33 1.96 -2.05 -10.73
C VAL A 33 1.36 -0.87 -11.48
N GLU A 34 2.00 -0.49 -12.57
CA GLU A 34 1.54 0.60 -13.43
C GLU A 34 1.46 1.97 -12.78
N VAL A 35 2.03 2.11 -11.59
CA VAL A 35 2.10 3.40 -10.90
C VAL A 35 3.49 3.52 -10.27
N MET A 36 4.04 4.72 -10.29
CA MET A 36 5.34 4.98 -9.69
C MET A 36 5.17 5.48 -8.27
N PHE A 37 6.10 5.10 -7.41
CA PHE A 37 6.06 5.50 -6.02
C PHE A 37 5.98 7.04 -5.87
N ASP A 38 6.70 7.76 -6.71
CA ASP A 38 6.73 9.22 -6.67
C ASP A 38 5.39 9.85 -7.05
N ASP A 39 4.53 9.10 -7.72
CA ASP A 39 3.20 9.58 -8.12
C ASP A 39 2.15 9.36 -7.03
N LEU A 40 2.49 8.64 -5.98
CA LEU A 40 1.58 8.39 -4.89
C LEU A 40 1.67 9.48 -3.84
N LYS A 41 0.53 9.78 -3.22
CA LYS A 41 0.45 10.76 -2.15
C LYS A 41 -0.40 10.22 -1.02
N VAL A 42 -0.12 10.69 0.18
CA VAL A 42 -0.96 10.38 1.34
C VAL A 42 -2.39 10.83 1.03
N GLY A 43 -3.34 9.92 1.26
CA GLY A 43 -4.74 10.16 0.95
C GLY A 43 -5.21 9.56 -0.36
N ASP A 44 -4.30 9.09 -1.21
CA ASP A 44 -4.68 8.46 -2.47
C ASP A 44 -5.33 7.10 -2.21
N GLU A 45 -6.34 6.79 -3.02
CA GLU A 45 -6.96 5.47 -2.98
C GLU A 45 -6.22 4.52 -3.91
N VAL A 46 -6.01 3.30 -3.43
CA VAL A 46 -5.32 2.27 -4.20
C VAL A 46 -6.06 0.95 -4.09
N MET A 47 -5.82 0.09 -5.08
CA MET A 47 -6.29 -1.29 -5.06
C MET A 47 -5.08 -2.20 -4.94
N PHE A 48 -5.25 -3.33 -4.26
CA PHE A 48 -4.13 -4.22 -3.98
C PHE A 48 -4.63 -5.60 -3.59
N ASP A 49 -3.70 -6.54 -3.53
CA ASP A 49 -3.93 -7.87 -2.97
C ASP A 49 -3.25 -7.95 -1.62
N VAL A 50 -3.86 -8.65 -0.69
CA VAL A 50 -3.27 -8.87 0.63
C VAL A 50 -2.55 -10.20 0.63
N VAL A 51 -1.29 -10.18 1.02
CA VAL A 51 -0.46 -11.38 1.12
C VAL A 51 0.12 -11.41 2.52
N GLU A 52 0.02 -12.55 3.17
CA GLU A 52 0.64 -12.74 4.47
C GLU A 52 2.01 -13.36 4.30
N ASP A 53 2.98 -12.81 5.00
CA ASP A 53 4.34 -13.35 5.04
C ASP A 53 4.81 -13.41 6.48
N ALA A 54 6.10 -13.73 6.66
CA ALA A 54 6.66 -13.89 8.02
C ALA A 54 6.58 -12.62 8.86
N LYS A 55 6.45 -11.47 8.23
CA LYS A 55 6.37 -10.17 8.94
C LYS A 55 4.94 -9.72 9.17
N GLY A 56 3.96 -10.46 8.68
CA GLY A 56 2.56 -10.10 8.77
C GLY A 56 1.97 -9.77 7.41
N PRO A 57 0.75 -9.21 7.37
CA PRO A 57 0.10 -8.91 6.09
C PRO A 57 0.78 -7.76 5.38
N SER A 58 0.87 -7.86 4.06
CA SER A 58 1.39 -6.80 3.23
C SER A 58 0.56 -6.68 1.95
N ALA A 59 0.65 -5.53 1.29
CA ALA A 59 -0.06 -5.28 0.04
C ALA A 59 0.86 -5.58 -1.14
N LYS A 60 0.32 -6.28 -2.13
CA LYS A 60 1.02 -6.61 -3.37
C LYS A 60 0.17 -6.17 -4.54
N ASN A 61 0.80 -6.01 -5.71
CA ASN A 61 0.09 -5.61 -6.92
C ASN A 61 -0.71 -4.33 -6.70
N VAL A 62 -0.09 -3.34 -6.08
CA VAL A 62 -0.75 -2.10 -5.73
C VAL A 62 -0.91 -1.24 -6.98
N THR A 63 -2.15 -0.81 -7.25
CA THR A 63 -2.47 0.07 -8.36
C THR A 63 -3.36 1.20 -7.85
N ARG A 64 -3.42 2.27 -8.61
CA ARG A 64 -4.35 3.36 -8.26
C ARG A 64 -5.79 2.91 -8.50
N ALA A 65 -6.65 3.26 -7.58
CA ALA A 65 -8.08 2.97 -7.72
C ALA A 65 -8.75 3.93 -8.72
#